data_a11984f8f61ee9a84866f27fac5468ff
#
_entry.id   a11984f8f61ee9a84866f27fac5468ff
#
_cell.length_a   1.000
_cell.length_b   1.000
_cell.length_c   1.000
_cell.angle_alpha   90.00
_cell.angle_beta   90.00
_cell.angle_gamma   90.00
#
_symmetry.space_group_name_H-M   'P 1'
#
loop_
_entity.id
_entity.type
_entity.pdbx_description
1 polymer ?
#
loop_
_entity_poly.entity_id
_entity_poly.type
_entity_poly.pdbx_seq_one_letter_code
_entity_poly.pdbx_strand_id
1 'polypeptide(L)'
;ARIPLAKLAVQETGMGIEEDKVIKNHFASEYIYNAYKNSKTCGVIDENTSFGTARIAEPVGVIGGVIPTTNPTSTVIFKALIALKTRNAIIFSPHPRAKHCTIAAAKLVLDAAVKAGAPKNIIAWIENPTLEDTQELMRSADLILATGGPGMVKAAYSSGTPAVGVGSGNTPVIIDKSADIQLAVSSILVSKTFDNGMICASEQSVIVHSEIYKKVKEEFALRGAYILNNKEIQKVRSIILNEKGALNADIVGQRAHTIAKMAGIDVPEEAKVLIGEVESTDLSEPFAHEKLSPVLAMYQASSFDNALAKAEILVKQGGPGHTCGLYIDDIKEKETVARFARTM
;
A
#
# COMPACT_ATOMS: atom_id res chain seq x y z
N ALA A 1 7.22 19.94 -9.95
CA ALA A 1 6.86 19.58 -8.58
C ALA A 1 7.14 18.10 -8.26
N ARG A 2 6.77 17.15 -9.15
CA ARG A 2 6.86 15.70 -8.90
C ARG A 2 8.27 15.22 -8.55
N ILE A 3 9.29 15.64 -9.31
CA ILE A 3 10.69 15.23 -9.12
C ILE A 3 11.26 15.78 -7.79
N PRO A 4 11.21 17.11 -7.48
CA PRO A 4 11.74 17.62 -6.22
C PRO A 4 11.09 16.98 -4.99
N LEU A 5 9.77 16.71 -5.02
CA LEU A 5 9.07 16.07 -3.91
C LEU A 5 9.47 14.59 -3.73
N ALA A 6 9.69 13.86 -4.82
CA ALA A 6 10.19 12.48 -4.77
C ALA A 6 11.59 12.41 -4.15
N LYS A 7 12.49 13.27 -4.62
CA LYS A 7 13.85 13.37 -4.09
C LYS A 7 13.85 13.71 -2.59
N LEU A 8 13.07 14.70 -2.19
CA LEU A 8 12.95 15.10 -0.78
C LEU A 8 12.42 13.94 0.08
N ALA A 9 11.43 13.18 -0.41
CA ALA A 9 10.87 12.04 0.32
C ALA A 9 11.91 10.94 0.53
N VAL A 10 12.70 10.58 -0.51
CA VAL A 10 13.78 9.58 -0.37
C VAL A 10 14.87 10.07 0.57
N GLN A 11 15.29 11.32 0.44
CA GLN A 11 16.34 11.90 1.30
C GLN A 11 15.94 11.95 2.77
N GLU A 12 14.69 12.30 3.07
CA GLU A 12 14.22 12.42 4.46
C GLU A 12 13.94 11.05 5.09
N THR A 13 13.33 10.13 4.33
CA THR A 13 12.89 8.84 4.90
C THR A 13 13.96 7.75 4.81
N GLY A 14 14.91 7.86 3.88
CA GLY A 14 15.86 6.80 3.55
C GLY A 14 15.22 5.58 2.87
N MET A 15 13.99 5.73 2.33
CA MET A 15 13.17 4.62 1.84
C MET A 15 12.82 4.79 0.36
N GLY A 16 12.86 3.69 -0.39
CA GLY A 16 12.36 3.60 -1.75
C GLY A 16 13.28 4.12 -2.83
N ILE A 17 12.70 4.43 -3.98
CA ILE A 17 13.40 4.80 -5.21
C ILE A 17 12.83 6.14 -5.71
N GLU A 18 13.70 7.10 -6.03
CA GLU A 18 13.30 8.45 -6.44
C GLU A 18 12.41 8.42 -7.69
N GLU A 19 12.79 7.67 -8.71
CA GLU A 19 12.08 7.54 -9.98
C GLU A 19 10.66 6.98 -9.77
N ASP A 20 10.53 5.98 -8.93
CA ASP A 20 9.23 5.36 -8.62
C ASP A 20 8.34 6.30 -7.79
N LYS A 21 8.92 7.08 -6.89
CA LYS A 21 8.16 8.12 -6.17
C LYS A 21 7.70 9.26 -7.10
N VAL A 22 8.44 9.55 -8.16
CA VAL A 22 7.97 10.47 -9.22
C VAL A 22 6.71 9.90 -9.88
N ILE A 23 6.71 8.60 -10.19
CA ILE A 23 5.53 7.90 -10.74
C ILE A 23 4.36 7.95 -9.75
N LYS A 24 4.59 7.65 -8.46
CA LYS A 24 3.55 7.76 -7.41
C LYS A 24 2.95 9.16 -7.33
N ASN A 25 3.78 10.19 -7.36
CA ASN A 25 3.32 11.59 -7.35
C ASN A 25 2.53 11.93 -8.62
N HIS A 26 2.90 11.35 -9.77
CA HIS A 26 2.16 11.51 -11.03
C HIS A 26 0.78 10.86 -10.95
N PHE A 27 0.69 9.63 -10.46
CA PHE A 27 -0.60 8.96 -10.24
C PHE A 27 -1.49 9.75 -9.29
N ALA A 28 -0.97 10.15 -8.15
CA ALA A 28 -1.71 10.89 -7.13
C ALA A 28 -2.22 12.26 -7.61
N SER A 29 -1.56 12.89 -8.56
CA SER A 29 -1.95 14.19 -9.11
C SER A 29 -2.78 14.04 -10.39
N GLU A 30 -2.15 13.61 -11.48
CA GLU A 30 -2.74 13.68 -12.82
C GLU A 30 -3.80 12.60 -13.08
N TYR A 31 -3.54 11.34 -12.66
CA TYR A 31 -4.52 10.27 -12.86
C TYR A 31 -5.74 10.48 -11.97
N ILE A 32 -5.56 10.82 -10.70
CA ILE A 32 -6.67 11.12 -9.79
C ILE A 32 -7.49 12.31 -10.29
N TYR A 33 -6.82 13.39 -10.70
CA TYR A 33 -7.51 14.53 -11.29
C TYR A 33 -8.34 14.12 -12.52
N ASN A 34 -7.74 13.40 -13.48
CA ASN A 34 -8.43 13.00 -14.70
C ASN A 34 -9.59 12.03 -14.42
N ALA A 35 -9.45 11.13 -13.45
CA ALA A 35 -10.52 10.22 -13.07
C ALA A 35 -11.73 10.93 -12.47
N TYR A 36 -11.51 11.97 -11.66
CA TYR A 36 -12.57 12.59 -10.86
C TYR A 36 -12.95 14.02 -11.27
N LYS A 37 -12.24 14.67 -12.20
CA LYS A 37 -12.52 16.07 -12.60
C LYS A 37 -13.97 16.31 -13.01
N ASN A 38 -14.61 15.33 -13.65
CA ASN A 38 -15.99 15.41 -14.13
C ASN A 38 -17.02 14.86 -13.12
N SER A 39 -16.59 14.30 -11.99
CA SER A 39 -17.50 13.80 -10.96
C SER A 39 -18.25 14.96 -10.33
N LYS A 40 -19.57 14.83 -10.21
CA LYS A 40 -20.42 15.83 -9.56
C LYS A 40 -20.28 15.70 -8.05
N THR A 41 -19.66 16.68 -7.43
CA THR A 41 -19.31 16.65 -5.99
C THR A 41 -19.88 17.82 -5.20
N CYS A 42 -20.76 18.62 -5.80
CA CYS A 42 -21.46 19.72 -5.15
C CYS A 42 -22.81 19.99 -5.79
N GLY A 43 -23.76 20.49 -4.99
CA GLY A 43 -25.14 20.74 -5.39
C GLY A 43 -25.92 19.44 -5.64
N VAL A 44 -27.02 19.51 -6.38
CA VAL A 44 -27.85 18.35 -6.69
C VAL A 44 -27.08 17.34 -7.51
N ILE A 45 -26.84 16.13 -6.99
CA ILE A 45 -26.12 15.03 -7.68
C ILE A 45 -27.04 14.34 -8.66
N ASP A 46 -28.23 13.96 -8.19
CA ASP A 46 -29.30 13.32 -8.97
C ASP A 46 -30.67 13.59 -8.36
N GLU A 47 -31.70 13.36 -9.17
CA GLU A 47 -33.10 13.46 -8.77
C GLU A 47 -33.85 12.19 -9.15
N ASN A 48 -34.67 11.69 -8.25
CA ASN A 48 -35.58 10.59 -8.50
C ASN A 48 -37.02 11.13 -8.54
N THR A 49 -37.49 11.42 -9.75
CA THR A 49 -38.83 11.99 -9.95
C THR A 49 -39.96 11.05 -9.52
N SER A 50 -39.75 9.73 -9.56
CA SER A 50 -40.75 8.75 -9.15
C SER A 50 -41.02 8.75 -7.65
N PHE A 51 -39.99 9.10 -6.85
CA PHE A 51 -40.09 9.19 -5.39
C PHE A 51 -40.10 10.63 -4.89
N GLY A 52 -39.95 11.63 -5.77
CA GLY A 52 -39.88 13.04 -5.37
C GLY A 52 -38.67 13.37 -4.49
N THR A 53 -37.55 12.68 -4.69
CA THR A 53 -36.33 12.86 -3.88
C THR A 53 -35.16 13.38 -4.72
N ALA A 54 -34.29 14.19 -4.09
CA ALA A 54 -33.04 14.67 -4.67
C ALA A 54 -31.87 14.37 -3.72
N ARG A 55 -30.69 13.99 -4.26
CA ARG A 55 -29.44 13.87 -3.51
C ARG A 55 -28.61 15.10 -3.73
N ILE A 56 -28.24 15.77 -2.66
CA ILE A 56 -27.43 16.98 -2.67
C ILE A 56 -26.08 16.67 -2.02
N ALA A 57 -24.97 17.03 -2.70
CA ALA A 57 -23.64 16.94 -2.14
C ALA A 57 -23.28 18.22 -1.40
N GLU A 58 -22.99 18.07 -0.11
CA GLU A 58 -22.49 19.13 0.76
C GLU A 58 -21.09 18.78 1.29
N PRO A 59 -20.22 19.76 1.59
CA PRO A 59 -18.95 19.49 2.25
C PRO A 59 -19.19 18.97 3.67
N VAL A 60 -18.29 18.10 4.15
CA VAL A 60 -18.35 17.61 5.54
C VAL A 60 -17.76 18.60 6.54
N GLY A 61 -16.87 19.51 6.08
CA GLY A 61 -16.21 20.52 6.92
C GLY A 61 -14.68 20.40 6.88
N VAL A 62 -14.06 20.13 8.02
CA VAL A 62 -12.60 20.00 8.16
C VAL A 62 -12.22 18.52 8.18
N ILE A 63 -11.32 18.12 7.29
CA ILE A 63 -10.78 16.77 7.20
C ILE A 63 -9.46 16.67 7.97
N GLY A 64 -9.34 15.70 8.88
CA GLY A 64 -8.08 15.31 9.51
C GLY A 64 -7.34 14.29 8.63
N GLY A 65 -6.24 14.69 8.01
CA GLY A 65 -5.45 13.86 7.08
C GLY A 65 -4.20 13.27 7.74
N VAL A 66 -4.22 11.99 8.13
CA VAL A 66 -3.03 11.32 8.68
C VAL A 66 -2.18 10.73 7.55
N ILE A 67 -0.88 11.03 7.57
CA ILE A 67 0.05 10.73 6.47
C ILE A 67 1.10 9.70 6.88
N PRO A 68 1.33 8.64 6.06
CA PRO A 68 2.32 7.59 6.35
C PRO A 68 3.73 8.01 5.92
N THR A 69 4.75 7.29 6.41
CA THR A 69 6.16 7.45 5.96
C THR A 69 6.41 6.90 4.57
N THR A 70 5.70 5.86 4.17
CA THR A 70 5.98 5.12 2.93
C THR A 70 5.64 5.90 1.66
N ASN A 71 4.58 6.71 1.73
CA ASN A 71 4.06 7.47 0.57
C ASN A 71 3.68 8.91 0.98
N PRO A 72 4.57 9.70 1.59
CA PRO A 72 4.18 10.95 2.22
C PRO A 72 3.65 11.97 1.21
N THR A 73 4.39 12.25 0.16
CA THR A 73 4.07 13.30 -0.81
C THR A 73 2.86 12.97 -1.69
N SER A 74 2.80 11.73 -2.21
CA SER A 74 1.66 11.29 -3.03
C SER A 74 0.35 11.24 -2.22
N THR A 75 0.40 10.82 -0.96
CA THR A 75 -0.78 10.77 -0.08
C THR A 75 -1.31 12.18 0.20
N VAL A 76 -0.42 13.16 0.45
CA VAL A 76 -0.82 14.56 0.62
C VAL A 76 -1.49 15.10 -0.64
N ILE A 77 -0.86 14.90 -1.81
CA ILE A 77 -1.40 15.39 -3.09
C ILE A 77 -2.81 14.81 -3.31
N PHE A 78 -2.95 13.49 -3.17
CA PHE A 78 -4.22 12.80 -3.35
C PHE A 78 -5.31 13.32 -2.40
N LYS A 79 -5.02 13.36 -1.09
CA LYS A 79 -5.99 13.80 -0.08
C LYS A 79 -6.36 15.28 -0.23
N ALA A 80 -5.39 16.13 -0.56
CA ALA A 80 -5.64 17.55 -0.81
C ALA A 80 -6.56 17.74 -2.04
N LEU A 81 -6.30 17.03 -3.15
CA LEU A 81 -7.14 17.14 -4.35
C LEU A 81 -8.58 16.68 -4.08
N ILE A 82 -8.78 15.60 -3.32
CA ILE A 82 -10.13 15.14 -2.96
C ILE A 82 -10.82 16.15 -2.02
N ALA A 83 -10.13 16.65 -1.00
CA ALA A 83 -10.69 17.66 -0.09
C ALA A 83 -11.13 18.90 -0.85
N LEU A 84 -10.28 19.46 -1.69
CA LEU A 84 -10.59 20.63 -2.52
C LEU A 84 -11.75 20.37 -3.48
N LYS A 85 -11.75 19.20 -4.17
CA LYS A 85 -12.80 18.81 -5.11
C LYS A 85 -14.17 18.74 -4.43
N THR A 86 -14.21 18.35 -3.16
CA THR A 86 -15.44 18.21 -2.36
C THR A 86 -15.70 19.44 -1.46
N ARG A 87 -14.97 20.52 -1.66
CA ARG A 87 -15.10 21.81 -0.94
C ARG A 87 -14.85 21.73 0.56
N ASN A 88 -13.98 20.83 0.99
CA ASN A 88 -13.57 20.65 2.38
C ASN A 88 -12.23 21.32 2.64
N ALA A 89 -12.02 21.77 3.87
CA ALA A 89 -10.67 22.06 4.37
C ALA A 89 -9.98 20.78 4.82
N ILE A 90 -8.64 20.77 4.83
CA ILE A 90 -7.87 19.63 5.31
C ILE A 90 -6.69 20.08 6.16
N ILE A 91 -6.49 19.39 7.30
CA ILE A 91 -5.32 19.55 8.16
C ILE A 91 -4.54 18.26 8.15
N PHE A 92 -3.26 18.33 7.76
CA PHE A 92 -2.39 17.16 7.72
C PHE A 92 -1.65 16.95 9.03
N SER A 93 -1.63 15.71 9.52
CA SER A 93 -0.69 15.22 10.52
C SER A 93 0.39 14.40 9.82
N PRO A 94 1.59 14.96 9.61
CA PRO A 94 2.72 14.22 9.03
C PRO A 94 3.21 13.12 9.96
N HIS A 95 3.76 12.05 9.39
CA HIS A 95 4.56 11.13 10.18
C HIS A 95 5.88 11.82 10.59
N PRO A 96 6.38 11.70 11.83
CA PRO A 96 7.62 12.37 12.28
C PRO A 96 8.85 12.14 11.40
N ARG A 97 8.99 10.95 10.81
CA ARG A 97 10.09 10.58 9.89
C ARG A 97 9.91 11.08 8.44
N ALA A 98 8.82 11.76 8.12
CA ALA A 98 8.50 12.26 6.77
C ALA A 98 7.85 13.65 6.84
N LYS A 99 8.21 14.43 7.86
CA LYS A 99 7.59 15.72 8.17
C LYS A 99 7.83 16.75 7.09
N HIS A 100 9.07 16.95 6.69
CA HIS A 100 9.45 18.02 5.76
C HIS A 100 8.90 17.79 4.35
N CYS A 101 8.99 16.57 3.82
CA CYS A 101 8.46 16.26 2.50
C CYS A 101 6.92 16.30 2.46
N THR A 102 6.25 15.92 3.55
CA THR A 102 4.80 16.04 3.71
C THR A 102 4.38 17.52 3.67
N ILE A 103 5.03 18.38 4.47
CA ILE A 103 4.74 19.82 4.54
C ILE A 103 5.04 20.49 3.19
N ALA A 104 6.16 20.14 2.55
CA ALA A 104 6.51 20.68 1.24
C ALA A 104 5.45 20.36 0.18
N ALA A 105 4.91 19.11 0.18
CA ALA A 105 3.83 18.73 -0.72
C ALA A 105 2.53 19.51 -0.41
N ALA A 106 2.15 19.63 0.86
CA ALA A 106 0.96 20.37 1.28
C ALA A 106 1.04 21.85 0.88
N LYS A 107 2.17 22.50 1.15
CA LYS A 107 2.43 23.89 0.76
C LYS A 107 2.33 24.11 -0.75
N LEU A 108 2.90 23.23 -1.54
CA LEU A 108 2.86 23.33 -3.00
C LEU A 108 1.42 23.24 -3.53
N VAL A 109 0.58 22.36 -2.99
CA VAL A 109 -0.83 22.26 -3.39
C VAL A 109 -1.61 23.47 -2.90
N LEU A 110 -1.37 23.95 -1.66
CA LEU A 110 -1.98 25.16 -1.12
C LEU A 110 -1.66 26.38 -1.98
N ASP A 111 -0.37 26.59 -2.33
CA ASP A 111 0.04 27.74 -3.15
C ASP A 111 -0.66 27.74 -4.52
N ALA A 112 -0.81 26.56 -5.13
CA ALA A 112 -1.54 26.41 -6.39
C ALA A 112 -3.04 26.71 -6.22
N ALA A 113 -3.66 26.20 -5.15
CA ALA A 113 -5.08 26.42 -4.85
C ALA A 113 -5.37 27.90 -4.58
N VAL A 114 -4.54 28.57 -3.79
CA VAL A 114 -4.67 30.00 -3.48
C VAL A 114 -4.53 30.87 -4.74
N LYS A 115 -3.58 30.53 -5.64
CA LYS A 115 -3.48 31.21 -6.95
C LYS A 115 -4.74 31.05 -7.81
N ALA A 116 -5.46 29.96 -7.63
CA ALA A 116 -6.73 29.69 -8.30
C ALA A 116 -7.94 30.30 -7.58
N GLY A 117 -7.75 31.03 -6.47
CA GLY A 117 -8.80 31.72 -5.73
C GLY A 117 -9.31 30.99 -4.48
N ALA A 118 -8.68 29.91 -4.06
CA ALA A 118 -9.05 29.23 -2.82
C ALA A 118 -8.64 30.06 -1.58
N PRO A 119 -9.34 29.90 -0.44
CA PRO A 119 -8.94 30.52 0.83
C PRO A 119 -7.53 30.12 1.25
N LYS A 120 -6.78 31.06 1.86
CA LYS A 120 -5.39 30.83 2.28
C LYS A 120 -5.20 29.74 3.33
N ASN A 121 -6.24 29.39 4.08
CA ASN A 121 -6.23 28.38 5.14
C ASN A 121 -6.99 27.11 4.79
N ILE A 122 -7.24 26.86 3.50
CA ILE A 122 -8.00 25.66 3.07
C ILE A 122 -7.21 24.36 3.26
N ILE A 123 -5.88 24.43 3.27
CA ILE A 123 -4.97 23.34 3.60
C ILE A 123 -4.04 23.81 4.71
N ALA A 124 -3.93 23.04 5.77
CA ALA A 124 -3.04 23.28 6.90
C ALA A 124 -2.30 22.00 7.30
N TRP A 125 -1.34 22.10 8.22
CA TRP A 125 -0.56 20.97 8.72
C TRP A 125 -0.06 21.23 10.14
N ILE A 126 0.26 20.16 10.87
CA ILE A 126 0.93 20.21 12.15
C ILE A 126 2.43 20.25 11.88
N GLU A 127 3.11 21.33 12.31
CA GLU A 127 4.56 21.53 12.05
C GLU A 127 5.43 20.48 12.76
N ASN A 128 5.14 20.17 14.00
CA ASN A 128 5.88 19.22 14.81
C ASN A 128 4.91 18.19 15.43
N PRO A 129 4.43 17.22 14.64
CA PRO A 129 3.36 16.35 15.07
C PRO A 129 3.83 15.41 16.20
N THR A 130 3.07 15.38 17.27
CA THR A 130 3.13 14.36 18.31
C THR A 130 1.97 13.38 18.15
N LEU A 131 2.01 12.29 18.90
CA LEU A 131 0.87 11.37 18.95
C LEU A 131 -0.37 12.05 19.52
N GLU A 132 -0.19 12.91 20.53
CA GLU A 132 -1.26 13.66 21.17
C GLU A 132 -1.89 14.68 20.22
N ASP A 133 -1.10 15.46 19.49
CA ASP A 133 -1.59 16.38 18.46
C ASP A 133 -2.38 15.66 17.38
N THR A 134 -1.90 14.48 16.95
CA THR A 134 -2.60 13.67 15.96
C THR A 134 -3.94 13.16 16.49
N GLN A 135 -3.99 12.73 17.75
CA GLN A 135 -5.24 12.30 18.40
C GLN A 135 -6.20 13.47 18.60
N GLU A 136 -5.69 14.65 18.93
CA GLU A 136 -6.52 15.87 19.04
C GLU A 136 -7.10 16.26 17.68
N LEU A 137 -6.30 16.23 16.61
CA LEU A 137 -6.81 16.44 15.26
C LEU A 137 -7.92 15.43 14.92
N MET A 138 -7.76 14.15 15.31
CA MET A 138 -8.78 13.12 15.06
C MET A 138 -10.08 13.41 15.82
N ARG A 139 -10.01 13.95 17.04
CA ARG A 139 -11.22 14.28 17.82
C ARG A 139 -11.91 15.57 17.34
N SER A 140 -11.15 16.52 16.80
CA SER A 140 -11.62 17.85 16.45
C SER A 140 -12.06 18.00 14.98
N ALA A 141 -11.70 17.05 14.11
CA ALA A 141 -12.08 17.05 12.71
C ALA A 141 -13.52 16.56 12.50
N ASP A 142 -14.13 16.93 11.37
CA ASP A 142 -15.46 16.43 10.97
C ASP A 142 -15.39 15.06 10.30
N LEU A 143 -14.24 14.74 9.66
CA LEU A 143 -13.96 13.46 9.02
C LEU A 143 -12.45 13.18 9.10
N ILE A 144 -12.09 11.91 9.34
CA ILE A 144 -10.69 11.49 9.32
C ILE A 144 -10.39 10.69 8.05
N LEU A 145 -9.32 11.06 7.36
CA LEU A 145 -8.70 10.23 6.31
C LEU A 145 -7.34 9.73 6.82
N ALA A 146 -7.34 8.54 7.43
CA ALA A 146 -6.12 7.96 8.02
C ALA A 146 -5.47 6.96 7.05
N THR A 147 -4.16 7.14 6.81
CA THR A 147 -3.32 6.15 6.15
C THR A 147 -2.12 5.87 7.04
N GLY A 148 -1.97 4.64 7.49
CA GLY A 148 -0.89 4.31 8.42
C GLY A 148 -0.94 2.86 8.90
N GLY A 149 -0.08 2.51 9.84
CA GLY A 149 -0.07 1.17 10.43
C GLY A 149 -1.36 0.85 11.23
N PRO A 150 -1.58 -0.44 11.59
CA PRO A 150 -2.82 -0.89 12.24
C PRO A 150 -3.19 -0.12 13.50
N GLY A 151 -2.20 0.26 14.32
CA GLY A 151 -2.43 1.05 15.54
C GLY A 151 -3.01 2.44 15.26
N MET A 152 -2.53 3.11 14.21
CA MET A 152 -3.01 4.42 13.80
C MET A 152 -4.44 4.37 13.24
N VAL A 153 -4.72 3.36 12.42
CA VAL A 153 -6.06 3.13 11.87
C VAL A 153 -7.07 2.80 12.99
N LYS A 154 -6.67 1.96 13.95
CA LYS A 154 -7.48 1.68 15.13
C LYS A 154 -7.75 2.96 15.94
N ALA A 155 -6.75 3.81 16.13
CA ALA A 155 -6.92 5.08 16.83
C ALA A 155 -7.91 5.99 16.09
N ALA A 156 -7.85 6.07 14.76
CA ALA A 156 -8.79 6.84 13.94
C ALA A 156 -10.23 6.36 14.12
N TYR A 157 -10.49 5.06 14.01
CA TYR A 157 -11.84 4.51 14.21
C TYR A 157 -12.34 4.59 15.66
N SER A 158 -11.43 4.69 16.63
CA SER A 158 -11.79 4.79 18.06
C SER A 158 -11.86 6.24 18.56
N SER A 159 -11.66 7.24 17.69
CA SER A 159 -11.65 8.66 18.09
C SER A 159 -13.02 9.25 18.40
N GLY A 160 -14.10 8.58 17.95
CA GLY A 160 -15.46 9.10 18.01
C GLY A 160 -15.86 9.95 16.80
N THR A 161 -14.91 10.27 15.91
CA THR A 161 -15.14 11.02 14.67
C THR A 161 -15.31 10.05 13.49
N PRO A 162 -16.20 10.29 12.52
CA PRO A 162 -16.27 9.49 11.30
C PRO A 162 -14.89 9.36 10.63
N ALA A 163 -14.50 8.14 10.27
CA ALA A 163 -13.18 7.86 9.75
C ALA A 163 -13.20 6.93 8.55
N VAL A 164 -12.32 7.22 7.57
CA VAL A 164 -11.94 6.31 6.50
C VAL A 164 -10.46 5.99 6.70
N GLY A 165 -10.19 4.79 7.17
CA GLY A 165 -8.83 4.34 7.50
C GLY A 165 -8.35 3.27 6.51
N VAL A 166 -7.10 3.41 6.06
CA VAL A 166 -6.39 2.41 5.27
C VAL A 166 -5.15 1.96 6.05
N GLY A 167 -5.16 0.69 6.41
CA GLY A 167 -4.08 0.05 7.17
C GLY A 167 -3.06 -0.65 6.30
N SER A 168 -2.31 -1.57 6.93
CA SER A 168 -1.43 -2.49 6.24
C SER A 168 -2.22 -3.47 5.38
N GLY A 169 -1.63 -3.91 4.28
CA GLY A 169 -2.11 -5.00 3.45
C GLY A 169 -1.23 -6.24 3.63
N ASN A 170 -1.76 -7.40 3.34
CA ASN A 170 -0.97 -8.62 3.24
C ASN A 170 -1.38 -9.36 1.97
N THR A 171 -1.01 -8.77 0.84
CA THR A 171 -1.48 -9.17 -0.49
C THR A 171 -0.97 -10.56 -0.87
N PRO A 172 -1.81 -11.60 -0.90
CA PRO A 172 -1.48 -12.87 -1.50
C PRO A 172 -1.80 -12.83 -2.99
N VAL A 173 -1.01 -13.56 -3.79
CA VAL A 173 -1.30 -13.83 -5.19
C VAL A 173 -1.27 -15.33 -5.45
N ILE A 174 -2.29 -15.84 -6.14
CA ILE A 174 -2.37 -17.24 -6.55
C ILE A 174 -1.90 -17.36 -8.00
N ILE A 175 -1.01 -18.31 -8.25
CA ILE A 175 -0.63 -18.74 -9.60
C ILE A 175 -1.21 -20.14 -9.81
N ASP A 176 -2.32 -20.21 -10.54
CA ASP A 176 -2.99 -21.47 -10.87
C ASP A 176 -2.22 -22.24 -11.93
N LYS A 177 -2.44 -23.56 -12.00
CA LYS A 177 -1.79 -24.44 -12.99
C LYS A 177 -1.99 -24.05 -14.45
N SER A 178 -3.07 -23.34 -14.76
CA SER A 178 -3.42 -22.85 -16.10
C SER A 178 -2.81 -21.49 -16.43
N ALA A 179 -2.13 -20.83 -15.49
CA ALA A 179 -1.57 -19.51 -15.65
C ALA A 179 -0.45 -19.44 -16.69
N ASP A 180 -0.34 -18.29 -17.38
CA ASP A 180 0.89 -17.92 -18.07
C ASP A 180 1.97 -17.57 -17.03
N ILE A 181 2.92 -18.49 -16.85
CA ILE A 181 3.97 -18.38 -15.85
C ILE A 181 4.87 -17.16 -16.10
N GLN A 182 5.20 -16.86 -17.36
CA GLN A 182 6.08 -15.75 -17.70
C GLN A 182 5.41 -14.40 -17.40
N LEU A 183 4.15 -14.27 -17.76
CA LEU A 183 3.35 -13.09 -17.44
C LEU A 183 3.20 -12.91 -15.94
N ALA A 184 2.84 -13.97 -15.20
CA ALA A 184 2.63 -13.92 -13.75
C ALA A 184 3.91 -13.48 -13.03
N VAL A 185 5.03 -14.15 -13.28
CA VAL A 185 6.31 -13.86 -12.62
C VAL A 185 6.83 -12.48 -12.97
N SER A 186 6.73 -12.07 -14.25
CA SER A 186 7.15 -10.72 -14.68
C SER A 186 6.35 -9.63 -13.96
N SER A 187 5.04 -9.77 -13.92
CA SER A 187 4.13 -8.79 -13.29
C SER A 187 4.38 -8.69 -11.79
N ILE A 188 4.53 -9.85 -11.11
CA ILE A 188 4.83 -9.88 -9.67
C ILE A 188 6.18 -9.22 -9.38
N LEU A 189 7.22 -9.48 -10.17
CA LEU A 189 8.53 -8.85 -9.97
C LEU A 189 8.48 -7.35 -10.18
N VAL A 190 7.80 -6.87 -11.24
CA VAL A 190 7.63 -5.43 -11.48
C VAL A 190 6.91 -4.77 -10.31
N SER A 191 5.81 -5.37 -9.85
CA SER A 191 5.04 -4.86 -8.71
C SER A 191 5.85 -4.88 -7.41
N LYS A 192 6.56 -5.98 -7.13
CA LYS A 192 7.32 -6.17 -5.89
C LYS A 192 8.58 -5.34 -5.79
N THR A 193 9.18 -4.97 -6.93
CA THR A 193 10.38 -4.12 -6.95
C THR A 193 10.07 -2.62 -7.04
N PHE A 194 8.85 -2.27 -7.46
CA PHE A 194 8.44 -0.87 -7.53
C PHE A 194 8.54 -0.19 -6.16
N ASP A 195 9.29 0.89 -6.09
CA ASP A 195 9.62 1.64 -4.87
C ASP A 195 10.13 0.72 -3.74
N ASN A 196 10.92 -0.30 -4.08
CA ASN A 196 11.41 -1.33 -3.17
C ASN A 196 10.27 -2.03 -2.38
N GLY A 197 9.16 -2.29 -3.01
CA GLY A 197 8.04 -3.04 -2.41
C GLY A 197 7.22 -2.27 -1.38
N MET A 198 7.31 -0.94 -1.34
CA MET A 198 6.60 -0.12 -0.36
C MET A 198 5.14 0.20 -0.71
N ILE A 199 4.57 -0.38 -1.75
CA ILE A 199 3.13 -0.28 -1.95
C ILE A 199 2.45 -1.35 -1.10
N CYS A 200 1.49 -0.97 -0.28
CA CYS A 200 0.69 -1.90 0.53
C CYS A 200 -0.10 -2.91 -0.31
N ALA A 201 -0.36 -2.60 -1.58
CA ALA A 201 -0.99 -3.49 -2.55
C ALA A 201 0.00 -4.41 -3.27
N SER A 202 1.33 -4.25 -3.10
CA SER A 202 2.31 -5.16 -3.71
C SER A 202 2.25 -6.53 -3.04
N GLU A 203 2.56 -7.56 -3.80
CA GLU A 203 2.49 -8.94 -3.35
C GLU A 203 3.40 -9.18 -2.14
N GLN A 204 2.85 -9.79 -1.11
CA GLN A 204 3.59 -10.22 0.08
C GLN A 204 3.84 -11.73 0.05
N SER A 205 2.97 -12.45 -0.63
CA SER A 205 2.97 -13.91 -0.70
C SER A 205 2.56 -14.39 -2.09
N VAL A 206 3.26 -15.39 -2.60
CA VAL A 206 2.93 -16.10 -3.85
C VAL A 206 2.55 -17.52 -3.51
N ILE A 207 1.34 -17.94 -3.90
CA ILE A 207 0.79 -19.27 -3.64
C ILE A 207 0.68 -20.00 -4.98
N VAL A 208 1.51 -21.00 -5.20
CA VAL A 208 1.69 -21.64 -6.49
C VAL A 208 1.13 -23.06 -6.47
N HIS A 209 0.35 -23.41 -7.50
CA HIS A 209 -0.14 -24.76 -7.68
C HIS A 209 1.02 -25.76 -7.83
N SER A 210 0.95 -26.91 -7.15
CA SER A 210 2.04 -27.89 -7.05
C SER A 210 2.55 -28.39 -8.41
N GLU A 211 1.68 -28.54 -9.40
CA GLU A 211 2.04 -29.02 -10.75
C GLU A 211 3.01 -28.07 -11.49
N ILE A 212 2.97 -26.79 -11.21
CA ILE A 212 3.81 -25.77 -11.87
C ILE A 212 4.84 -25.15 -10.92
N TYR A 213 4.87 -25.53 -9.65
CA TYR A 213 5.69 -24.92 -8.60
C TYR A 213 7.17 -24.80 -8.99
N LYS A 214 7.75 -25.90 -9.48
CA LYS A 214 9.16 -25.92 -9.90
C LYS A 214 9.43 -24.95 -11.05
N LYS A 215 8.54 -24.91 -12.06
CA LYS A 215 8.67 -24.01 -13.22
C LYS A 215 8.57 -22.54 -12.82
N VAL A 216 7.64 -22.20 -11.92
CA VAL A 216 7.46 -20.83 -11.40
C VAL A 216 8.70 -20.41 -10.61
N LYS A 217 9.25 -21.29 -9.77
CA LYS A 217 10.49 -21.02 -9.02
C LYS A 217 11.68 -20.77 -9.94
N GLU A 218 11.85 -21.62 -10.97
CA GLU A 218 12.89 -21.46 -11.99
C GLU A 218 12.73 -20.13 -12.75
N GLU A 219 11.51 -19.74 -13.11
CA GLU A 219 11.23 -18.49 -13.80
C GLU A 219 11.52 -17.26 -12.90
N PHE A 220 11.20 -17.31 -11.60
CA PHE A 220 11.61 -16.27 -10.66
C PHE A 220 13.12 -16.10 -10.58
N ALA A 221 13.86 -17.21 -10.47
CA ALA A 221 15.32 -17.20 -10.43
C ALA A 221 15.92 -16.65 -11.74
N LEU A 222 15.39 -17.08 -12.90
CA LEU A 222 15.82 -16.61 -14.23
C LEU A 222 15.67 -15.08 -14.36
N ARG A 223 14.65 -14.49 -13.73
CA ARG A 223 14.37 -13.05 -13.80
C ARG A 223 15.02 -12.23 -12.69
N GLY A 224 15.91 -12.82 -11.90
CA GLY A 224 16.72 -12.14 -10.90
C GLY A 224 16.17 -12.16 -9.46
N ALA A 225 15.22 -13.03 -9.16
CA ALA A 225 14.90 -13.31 -7.77
C ALA A 225 15.94 -14.26 -7.16
N TYR A 226 16.32 -14.01 -5.92
CA TYR A 226 17.18 -14.89 -5.14
C TYR A 226 16.35 -15.82 -4.27
N ILE A 227 16.45 -17.11 -4.50
CA ILE A 227 15.73 -18.12 -3.70
C ILE A 227 16.59 -18.48 -2.49
N LEU A 228 16.10 -18.17 -1.32
CA LEU A 228 16.78 -18.41 -0.06
C LEU A 228 16.86 -19.91 0.24
N ASN A 229 18.02 -20.39 0.67
CA ASN A 229 18.12 -21.73 1.24
C ASN A 229 17.64 -21.79 2.69
N ASN A 230 17.51 -22.98 3.27
CA ASN A 230 16.95 -23.17 4.62
C ASN A 230 17.66 -22.38 5.72
N LYS A 231 18.99 -22.21 5.62
CA LYS A 231 19.76 -21.44 6.60
C LYS A 231 19.53 -19.93 6.43
N GLU A 232 19.46 -19.49 5.18
CA GLU A 232 19.21 -18.09 4.83
C GLU A 232 17.78 -17.65 5.19
N ILE A 233 16.79 -18.53 4.99
CA ILE A 233 15.40 -18.30 5.43
C ILE A 233 15.37 -18.00 6.92
N GLN A 234 16.08 -18.75 7.77
CA GLN A 234 16.11 -18.49 9.22
C GLN A 234 16.71 -17.11 9.55
N LYS A 235 17.76 -16.72 8.84
CA LYS A 235 18.40 -15.42 9.03
C LYS A 235 17.50 -14.26 8.58
N VAL A 236 16.85 -14.37 7.42
CA VAL A 236 15.90 -13.33 6.96
C VAL A 236 14.68 -13.29 7.88
N ARG A 237 14.16 -14.46 8.30
CA ARG A 237 13.05 -14.56 9.24
C ARG A 237 13.30 -13.75 10.53
N SER A 238 14.52 -13.79 11.06
CA SER A 238 14.86 -13.09 12.31
C SER A 238 14.88 -11.57 12.23
N ILE A 239 14.87 -11.00 11.01
CA ILE A 239 14.90 -9.54 10.80
C ILE A 239 13.61 -8.96 10.22
N ILE A 240 12.63 -9.80 9.82
CA ILE A 240 11.34 -9.30 9.30
C ILE A 240 10.55 -8.58 10.38
N LEU A 241 10.52 -9.15 11.59
CA LEU A 241 9.82 -8.56 12.73
C LEU A 241 10.83 -8.08 13.77
N ASN A 242 10.47 -7.03 14.50
CA ASN A 242 11.23 -6.57 15.66
C ASN A 242 10.86 -7.40 16.91
N GLU A 243 11.54 -7.14 18.03
CA GLU A 243 11.33 -7.83 19.31
C GLU A 243 9.88 -7.75 19.86
N LYS A 244 9.10 -6.79 19.39
CA LYS A 244 7.68 -6.61 19.77
C LYS A 244 6.72 -7.33 18.82
N GLY A 245 7.23 -8.08 17.85
CA GLY A 245 6.41 -8.76 16.83
C GLY A 245 5.81 -7.84 15.76
N ALA A 246 6.22 -6.58 15.69
CA ALA A 246 5.83 -5.65 14.65
C ALA A 246 6.84 -5.66 13.49
N LEU A 247 6.42 -5.22 12.30
CA LEU A 247 7.30 -5.08 11.15
C LEU A 247 8.55 -4.27 11.51
N ASN A 248 9.72 -4.81 11.19
CA ASN A 248 10.98 -4.11 11.38
C ASN A 248 11.08 -2.94 10.38
N ALA A 249 11.08 -1.73 10.91
CA ALA A 249 11.12 -0.51 10.10
C ALA A 249 12.41 -0.35 9.27
N ASP A 250 13.49 -1.03 9.65
CA ASP A 250 14.79 -0.90 8.99
C ASP A 250 14.85 -1.63 7.64
N ILE A 251 13.99 -2.63 7.41
CA ILE A 251 13.90 -3.32 6.10
C ILE A 251 12.94 -2.63 5.13
N VAL A 252 12.07 -1.73 5.63
CA VAL A 252 11.03 -1.10 4.81
C VAL A 252 11.65 -0.23 3.72
N GLY A 253 11.30 -0.50 2.46
CA GLY A 253 11.77 0.26 1.32
C GLY A 253 13.27 0.10 1.00
N GLN A 254 13.96 -0.88 1.60
CA GLN A 254 15.35 -1.21 1.30
C GLN A 254 15.46 -2.15 0.12
N ARG A 255 16.61 -2.14 -0.57
CA ARG A 255 16.90 -3.09 -1.66
C ARG A 255 17.09 -4.52 -1.11
N ALA A 256 16.81 -5.53 -1.93
CA ALA A 256 16.96 -6.94 -1.56
C ALA A 256 18.39 -7.26 -1.03
N HIS A 257 19.43 -6.77 -1.72
CA HIS A 257 20.81 -6.92 -1.30
C HIS A 257 21.11 -6.28 0.07
N THR A 258 20.54 -5.10 0.36
CA THR A 258 20.70 -4.43 1.65
C THR A 258 20.07 -5.26 2.77
N ILE A 259 18.86 -5.78 2.54
CA ILE A 259 18.15 -6.65 3.50
C ILE A 259 18.95 -7.94 3.73
N ALA A 260 19.50 -8.54 2.67
CA ALA A 260 20.34 -9.72 2.78
C ALA A 260 21.58 -9.45 3.66
N LYS A 261 22.28 -8.32 3.46
CA LYS A 261 23.39 -7.90 4.33
C LYS A 261 22.98 -7.74 5.78
N MET A 262 21.82 -7.15 6.05
CA MET A 262 21.29 -7.01 7.40
C MET A 262 21.03 -8.38 8.06
N ALA A 263 20.61 -9.37 7.27
CA ALA A 263 20.44 -10.75 7.72
C ALA A 263 21.77 -11.54 7.82
N GLY A 264 22.90 -10.94 7.44
CA GLY A 264 24.21 -11.61 7.42
C GLY A 264 24.29 -12.72 6.37
N ILE A 265 23.69 -12.47 5.20
CA ILE A 265 23.78 -13.35 4.01
C ILE A 265 24.35 -12.56 2.83
N ASP A 266 25.11 -13.27 2.01
CA ASP A 266 25.70 -12.72 0.79
C ASP A 266 24.84 -13.11 -0.42
N VAL A 267 24.34 -12.11 -1.14
CA VAL A 267 23.55 -12.30 -2.36
C VAL A 267 24.06 -11.35 -3.44
N PRO A 268 23.86 -11.65 -4.73
CA PRO A 268 24.22 -10.74 -5.81
C PRO A 268 23.61 -9.35 -5.62
N GLU A 269 24.35 -8.30 -5.95
CA GLU A 269 23.88 -6.91 -5.81
C GLU A 269 22.65 -6.63 -6.68
N GLU A 270 22.58 -7.28 -7.84
CA GLU A 270 21.47 -7.22 -8.79
C GLU A 270 20.24 -8.03 -8.39
N ALA A 271 20.28 -8.77 -7.27
CA ALA A 271 19.13 -9.52 -6.77
C ALA A 271 17.94 -8.58 -6.55
N LYS A 272 16.84 -8.86 -7.26
CA LYS A 272 15.64 -8.01 -7.26
C LYS A 272 14.75 -8.25 -6.05
N VAL A 273 14.58 -9.51 -5.67
CA VAL A 273 13.67 -9.96 -4.61
C VAL A 273 14.30 -11.15 -3.89
N LEU A 274 14.15 -11.23 -2.58
CA LEU A 274 14.46 -12.41 -1.78
C LEU A 274 13.19 -13.26 -1.63
N ILE A 275 13.24 -14.54 -1.99
CA ILE A 275 12.09 -15.44 -1.88
C ILE A 275 12.37 -16.51 -0.83
N GLY A 276 11.54 -16.57 0.21
CA GLY A 276 11.52 -17.63 1.20
C GLY A 276 10.42 -18.65 0.91
N GLU A 277 10.78 -19.93 0.70
CA GLU A 277 9.83 -21.03 0.61
C GLU A 277 9.38 -21.41 2.03
N VAL A 278 8.10 -21.19 2.34
CA VAL A 278 7.50 -21.40 3.66
C VAL A 278 6.18 -22.18 3.55
N GLU A 279 5.81 -22.85 4.62
CA GLU A 279 4.60 -23.70 4.65
C GLU A 279 3.47 -23.04 5.44
N SER A 280 3.80 -22.44 6.59
CA SER A 280 2.82 -21.88 7.50
C SER A 280 2.35 -20.50 7.03
N THR A 281 1.04 -20.32 7.03
CA THR A 281 0.38 -19.01 6.83
C THR A 281 0.00 -18.35 8.16
N ASP A 282 0.39 -18.92 9.29
CA ASP A 282 0.13 -18.39 10.63
C ASP A 282 1.02 -17.18 10.95
N LEU A 283 0.56 -16.27 11.79
CA LEU A 283 1.31 -15.09 12.24
C LEU A 283 2.56 -15.41 13.08
N SER A 284 2.75 -16.65 13.52
CA SER A 284 4.01 -17.09 14.10
C SER A 284 5.14 -17.21 13.06
N GLU A 285 4.80 -17.25 11.76
CA GLU A 285 5.74 -17.24 10.65
C GLU A 285 5.97 -15.79 10.14
N PRO A 286 7.14 -15.18 10.38
CA PRO A 286 7.42 -13.81 9.95
C PRO A 286 7.22 -13.56 8.45
N PHE A 287 7.49 -14.54 7.59
CA PHE A 287 7.23 -14.42 6.15
C PHE A 287 5.73 -14.29 5.81
N ALA A 288 4.82 -14.70 6.70
CA ALA A 288 3.39 -14.55 6.51
C ALA A 288 2.89 -13.11 6.75
N HIS A 289 3.71 -12.23 7.29
CA HIS A 289 3.37 -10.83 7.54
C HIS A 289 3.59 -9.93 6.31
N GLU A 290 3.01 -8.72 6.35
CA GLU A 290 3.39 -7.63 5.45
C GLU A 290 4.85 -7.24 5.70
N LYS A 291 5.62 -7.04 4.63
CA LYS A 291 7.07 -6.77 4.71
C LYS A 291 7.48 -5.42 4.14
N LEU A 292 6.65 -4.79 3.30
CA LEU A 292 6.90 -3.49 2.65
C LEU A 292 8.33 -3.36 2.10
N SER A 293 8.83 -4.44 1.53
CA SER A 293 10.21 -4.60 1.05
C SER A 293 10.27 -5.70 -0.02
N PRO A 294 11.34 -5.82 -0.80
CA PRO A 294 11.48 -6.87 -1.83
C PRO A 294 11.78 -8.25 -1.21
N VAL A 295 10.94 -8.67 -0.27
CA VAL A 295 10.93 -10.01 0.34
C VAL A 295 9.58 -10.65 0.11
N LEU A 296 9.55 -11.85 -0.48
CA LEU A 296 8.34 -12.63 -0.78
C LEU A 296 8.32 -13.95 -0.02
N ALA A 297 7.15 -14.32 0.49
CA ALA A 297 6.86 -15.70 0.86
C ALA A 297 6.42 -16.49 -0.37
N MET A 298 6.86 -17.72 -0.53
CA MET A 298 6.41 -18.62 -1.59
C MET A 298 5.84 -19.89 -0.98
N TYR A 299 4.56 -20.14 -1.25
CA TYR A 299 3.81 -21.29 -0.76
C TYR A 299 3.48 -22.26 -1.89
N GLN A 300 3.51 -23.55 -1.60
CA GLN A 300 2.98 -24.58 -2.48
C GLN A 300 1.53 -24.89 -2.10
N ALA A 301 0.66 -25.07 -3.10
CA ALA A 301 -0.72 -25.49 -2.92
C ALA A 301 -1.01 -26.75 -3.74
N SER A 302 -1.66 -27.73 -3.11
CA SER A 302 -2.01 -29.01 -3.75
C SER A 302 -3.19 -28.92 -4.72
N SER A 303 -4.01 -27.87 -4.58
CA SER A 303 -5.19 -27.60 -5.39
C SER A 303 -5.53 -26.10 -5.34
N PHE A 304 -6.43 -25.64 -6.21
CA PHE A 304 -6.97 -24.29 -6.16
C PHE A 304 -7.66 -24.01 -4.82
N ASP A 305 -8.42 -24.97 -4.27
CA ASP A 305 -9.08 -24.82 -2.96
C ASP A 305 -8.08 -24.60 -1.82
N ASN A 306 -6.97 -25.34 -1.85
CA ASN A 306 -5.90 -25.16 -0.87
C ASN A 306 -5.21 -23.80 -1.05
N ALA A 307 -5.01 -23.35 -2.30
CA ALA A 307 -4.45 -22.03 -2.58
C ALA A 307 -5.38 -20.91 -2.07
N LEU A 308 -6.69 -21.02 -2.34
CA LEU A 308 -7.70 -20.07 -1.92
C LEU A 308 -7.78 -19.98 -0.39
N ALA A 309 -7.78 -21.11 0.31
CA ALA A 309 -7.78 -21.15 1.78
C ALA A 309 -6.54 -20.46 2.38
N LYS A 310 -5.34 -20.70 1.81
CA LYS A 310 -4.11 -20.00 2.23
C LYS A 310 -4.22 -18.50 2.00
N ALA A 311 -4.71 -18.07 0.84
CA ALA A 311 -4.88 -16.66 0.51
C ALA A 311 -5.88 -15.97 1.46
N GLU A 312 -7.00 -16.61 1.75
CA GLU A 312 -8.01 -16.12 2.69
C GLU A 312 -7.44 -15.90 4.10
N ILE A 313 -6.64 -16.82 4.60
CA ILE A 313 -5.96 -16.68 5.90
C ILE A 313 -5.05 -15.45 5.88
N LEU A 314 -4.20 -15.30 4.86
CA LEU A 314 -3.25 -14.20 4.74
C LEU A 314 -3.95 -12.83 4.63
N VAL A 315 -5.05 -12.74 3.86
CA VAL A 315 -5.84 -11.50 3.74
C VAL A 315 -6.52 -11.15 5.07
N LYS A 316 -7.10 -12.12 5.77
CA LYS A 316 -7.73 -11.88 7.08
C LYS A 316 -6.74 -11.36 8.12
N GLN A 317 -5.48 -11.77 8.05
CA GLN A 317 -4.43 -11.31 8.96
C GLN A 317 -3.97 -9.88 8.65
N GLY A 318 -3.89 -9.49 7.38
CA GLY A 318 -3.43 -8.16 6.95
C GLY A 318 -4.54 -7.10 6.83
N GLY A 319 -5.78 -7.49 7.03
CA GLY A 319 -6.95 -6.63 6.88
C GLY A 319 -7.79 -6.99 5.65
N PRO A 320 -9.00 -7.53 5.85
CA PRO A 320 -9.90 -7.90 4.77
C PRO A 320 -10.28 -6.68 3.91
N GLY A 321 -10.48 -6.91 2.61
CA GLY A 321 -10.90 -5.88 1.65
C GLY A 321 -9.74 -5.05 1.07
N HIS A 322 -8.47 -5.38 1.35
CA HIS A 322 -7.33 -4.64 0.81
C HIS A 322 -7.03 -5.08 -0.64
N THR A 323 -6.26 -6.11 -0.85
CA THR A 323 -5.81 -6.54 -2.19
C THR A 323 -5.50 -8.04 -2.21
N CYS A 324 -5.87 -8.70 -3.29
CA CYS A 324 -5.44 -10.04 -3.63
C CYS A 324 -5.31 -10.19 -5.15
N GLY A 325 -4.55 -11.17 -5.62
CA GLY A 325 -4.32 -11.40 -7.04
C GLY A 325 -4.50 -12.85 -7.45
N LEU A 326 -4.85 -13.06 -8.72
CA LEU A 326 -5.01 -14.38 -9.33
C LEU A 326 -4.46 -14.35 -10.76
N TYR A 327 -3.54 -15.26 -11.07
CA TYR A 327 -3.10 -15.58 -12.41
C TYR A 327 -3.66 -16.93 -12.80
N ILE A 328 -4.49 -16.96 -13.84
CA ILE A 328 -5.24 -18.12 -14.31
C ILE A 328 -5.63 -17.94 -15.78
N ASP A 329 -5.91 -19.01 -16.52
CA ASP A 329 -6.56 -18.90 -17.83
C ASP A 329 -8.06 -18.58 -17.61
N ASP A 330 -8.42 -17.32 -17.63
CA ASP A 330 -9.76 -16.82 -17.31
C ASP A 330 -10.83 -17.27 -18.32
N ILE A 331 -10.45 -17.59 -19.54
CA ILE A 331 -11.35 -18.09 -20.58
C ILE A 331 -11.79 -19.52 -20.28
N LYS A 332 -10.84 -20.38 -19.86
CA LYS A 332 -11.12 -21.80 -19.54
C LYS A 332 -11.67 -22.02 -18.14
N GLU A 333 -11.29 -21.16 -17.20
CA GLU A 333 -11.50 -21.33 -15.75
C GLU A 333 -12.50 -20.30 -15.16
N LYS A 334 -13.54 -19.95 -15.91
CA LYS A 334 -14.52 -18.90 -15.51
C LYS A 334 -15.18 -19.13 -14.14
N GLU A 335 -15.50 -20.37 -13.81
CA GLU A 335 -16.10 -20.71 -12.51
C GLU A 335 -15.10 -20.53 -11.37
N THR A 336 -13.84 -20.88 -11.59
CA THR A 336 -12.74 -20.68 -10.64
C THR A 336 -12.50 -19.20 -10.40
N VAL A 337 -12.50 -18.37 -11.45
CA VAL A 337 -12.40 -16.89 -11.34
C VAL A 337 -13.57 -16.32 -10.55
N ALA A 338 -14.80 -16.73 -10.87
CA ALA A 338 -16.01 -16.27 -10.17
C ALA A 338 -16.00 -16.68 -8.69
N ARG A 339 -15.47 -17.87 -8.38
CA ARG A 339 -15.31 -18.33 -7.01
C ARG A 339 -14.28 -17.52 -6.24
N PHE A 340 -13.11 -17.26 -6.83
CA PHE A 340 -12.09 -16.37 -6.26
C PHE A 340 -12.70 -15.01 -5.92
N ALA A 341 -13.38 -14.37 -6.87
CA ALA A 341 -13.98 -13.05 -6.67
C ALA A 341 -15.08 -12.99 -5.59
N ARG A 342 -15.73 -14.14 -5.30
CA ARG A 342 -16.73 -14.21 -4.20
C ARG A 342 -16.09 -14.46 -2.84
N THR A 343 -14.92 -15.06 -2.79
CA THR A 343 -14.24 -15.45 -1.54
C THR A 343 -13.34 -14.34 -1.03
N MET A 344 -12.66 -13.66 -1.94
CA MET A 344 -11.68 -12.60 -1.65
C MET A 344 -12.30 -11.22 -1.72
#